data_6c0f35106db17f29d742dfe25e18c022
#
_entry.id   6c0f35106db17f29d742dfe25e18c022
#
_cell.length_a   1.000
_cell.length_b   1.000
_cell.length_c   1.000
_cell.angle_alpha   90.00
_cell.angle_beta   90.00
_cell.angle_gamma   90.00
#
_symmetry.space_group_name_H-M   'P 1'
#
loop_
_entity.id
_entity.type
_entity.pdbx_description
1 polymer ?
#
loop_
_entity_poly.entity_id
_entity_poly.type
_entity_poly.pdbx_seq_one_letter_code
_entity_poly.pdbx_strand_id
1 'polypeptide(L)'
;IKSGDFEYDAPFVTEDRITKEYGVSRITAIRALEELEHDGLINRKRGSGSFVSKNAMSILGKDKEDNAAVTIHKKNRDISLVALVMPFDIKLGNMFKCFDGINSVLNKENCFVSIYNANRSVENEEKILRSLLEQGIDGVICYPVRGGRNFEVYNQFLVKKIPLVLIDNYIENMPMSYIVSDNSGGGKALCEYALEHGHKKIGFFCRGR
;
A
#
# COMPACT_ATOMS: atom_id res chain seq x y z
N ILE A 1 20.94 -6.64 8.65
CA ILE A 1 21.29 -7.98 8.13
C ILE A 1 21.76 -7.85 6.68
N LYS A 2 20.99 -7.22 5.78
CA LYS A 2 21.36 -7.02 4.36
C LYS A 2 22.69 -6.30 4.16
N SER A 3 23.06 -5.37 5.03
CA SER A 3 24.33 -4.62 5.01
C SER A 3 25.55 -5.46 5.36
N GLY A 4 25.35 -6.67 5.89
CA GLY A 4 26.44 -7.53 6.35
C GLY A 4 26.95 -7.24 7.76
N ASP A 5 26.28 -6.30 8.48
CA ASP A 5 26.67 -5.88 9.83
C ASP A 5 26.37 -6.92 10.92
N PHE A 6 25.66 -7.99 10.56
CA PHE A 6 25.26 -9.05 11.49
C PHE A 6 25.64 -10.42 10.94
N GLU A 7 26.41 -11.17 11.71
CA GLU A 7 26.76 -12.55 11.43
C GLU A 7 25.69 -13.54 11.95
N TYR A 8 25.77 -14.81 11.50
CA TYR A 8 24.93 -15.87 12.03
C TYR A 8 25.07 -16.03 13.55
N ASP A 9 23.94 -16.26 14.22
CA ASP A 9 23.80 -16.35 15.69
C ASP A 9 24.29 -15.11 16.47
N ALA A 10 24.58 -14.02 15.76
CA ALA A 10 24.87 -12.74 16.41
C ALA A 10 23.63 -12.18 17.09
N PRO A 11 23.79 -11.54 18.26
CA PRO A 11 22.69 -10.84 18.91
C PRO A 11 22.10 -9.77 17.99
N PHE A 12 20.78 -9.85 17.76
CA PHE A 12 20.05 -8.85 17.01
C PHE A 12 19.59 -7.72 17.93
N VAL A 13 18.94 -6.70 17.37
CA VAL A 13 18.45 -5.56 18.13
C VAL A 13 17.35 -5.98 19.13
N THR A 14 17.32 -5.35 20.31
CA THR A 14 16.31 -5.58 21.32
C THR A 14 15.10 -4.65 21.14
N GLU A 15 13.96 -5.03 21.74
CA GLU A 15 12.75 -4.20 21.77
C GLU A 15 13.03 -2.78 22.28
N ASP A 16 13.80 -2.66 23.38
CA ASP A 16 14.15 -1.38 23.99
C ASP A 16 15.05 -0.51 23.09
N ARG A 17 15.93 -1.14 22.32
CA ARG A 17 16.77 -0.43 21.35
C ARG A 17 15.94 0.09 20.19
N ILE A 18 15.04 -0.72 19.65
CA ILE A 18 14.13 -0.31 18.56
C ILE A 18 13.27 0.86 19.02
N THR A 19 12.66 0.77 20.22
CA THR A 19 11.84 1.84 20.79
C THR A 19 12.59 3.16 20.92
N LYS A 20 13.83 3.12 21.39
CA LYS A 20 14.65 4.32 21.58
C LYS A 20 15.16 4.91 20.25
N GLU A 21 15.62 4.06 19.34
CA GLU A 21 16.24 4.46 18.08
C GLU A 21 15.22 5.00 17.07
N TYR A 22 14.03 4.38 17.01
CA TYR A 22 12.99 4.72 16.02
C TYR A 22 11.81 5.51 16.62
N GLY A 23 11.79 5.76 17.94
CA GLY A 23 10.72 6.51 18.60
C GLY A 23 9.34 5.82 18.55
N VAL A 24 9.30 4.50 18.42
CA VAL A 24 8.07 3.72 18.28
C VAL A 24 7.63 3.12 19.62
N SER A 25 6.35 2.71 19.71
CA SER A 25 5.84 2.03 20.90
C SER A 25 6.48 0.64 21.06
N ARG A 26 6.52 0.13 22.31
CA ARG A 26 7.01 -1.22 22.58
C ARG A 26 6.23 -2.30 21.83
N ILE A 27 4.92 -2.12 21.68
CA ILE A 27 4.06 -3.04 20.92
C ILE A 27 4.47 -3.07 19.46
N THR A 28 4.81 -1.92 18.87
CA THR A 28 5.28 -1.81 17.49
C THR A 28 6.63 -2.52 17.33
N ALA A 29 7.55 -2.35 18.29
CA ALA A 29 8.84 -3.02 18.27
C ALA A 29 8.71 -4.55 18.39
N ILE A 30 7.80 -5.04 19.25
CA ILE A 30 7.50 -6.48 19.40
C ILE A 30 6.99 -7.04 18.08
N ARG A 31 5.99 -6.42 17.45
CA ARG A 31 5.42 -6.86 16.17
C ARG A 31 6.47 -6.91 15.06
N ALA A 32 7.31 -5.91 14.97
CA ALA A 32 8.40 -5.90 13.98
C ALA A 32 9.37 -7.09 14.16
N LEU A 33 9.70 -7.44 15.39
CA LEU A 33 10.55 -8.60 15.68
C LEU A 33 9.81 -9.93 15.43
N GLU A 34 8.51 -10.00 15.68
CA GLU A 34 7.68 -11.17 15.36
C GLU A 34 7.59 -11.41 13.85
N GLU A 35 7.45 -10.36 13.05
CA GLU A 35 7.47 -10.46 11.59
C GLU A 35 8.82 -10.95 11.07
N LEU A 36 9.94 -10.41 11.59
CA LEU A 36 11.27 -10.87 11.21
C LEU A 36 11.53 -12.34 11.60
N GLU A 37 10.95 -12.81 12.72
CA GLU A 37 11.00 -14.21 13.13
C GLU A 37 10.14 -15.09 12.21
N HIS A 38 8.94 -14.65 11.88
CA HIS A 38 8.04 -15.33 10.94
C HIS A 38 8.67 -15.45 9.54
N ASP A 39 9.39 -14.45 9.10
CA ASP A 39 10.12 -14.46 7.81
C ASP A 39 11.41 -15.31 7.88
N GLY A 40 11.72 -15.90 9.04
CA GLY A 40 12.88 -16.74 9.23
C GLY A 40 14.22 -15.99 9.25
N LEU A 41 14.20 -14.67 9.39
CA LEU A 41 15.40 -13.84 9.41
C LEU A 41 16.07 -13.81 10.77
N ILE A 42 15.31 -13.95 11.83
CA ILE A 42 15.80 -14.04 13.20
C ILE A 42 15.15 -15.20 13.96
N ASN A 43 15.79 -15.62 15.04
CA ASN A 43 15.25 -16.57 16.01
C ASN A 43 15.17 -15.90 17.37
N ARG A 44 14.03 -16.01 18.08
CA ARG A 44 13.85 -15.46 19.43
C ARG A 44 14.03 -16.56 20.46
N LYS A 45 14.94 -16.36 21.42
CA LYS A 45 15.14 -17.26 22.56
C LYS A 45 14.61 -16.59 23.82
N ARG A 46 13.62 -17.22 24.46
CA ARG A 46 12.98 -16.68 25.69
C ARG A 46 14.06 -16.40 26.75
N GLY A 47 14.11 -15.16 27.22
CA GLY A 47 15.08 -14.71 28.24
C GLY A 47 16.48 -14.41 27.70
N SER A 48 16.78 -14.70 26.41
CA SER A 48 18.11 -14.49 25.83
C SER A 48 18.12 -13.44 24.71
N GLY A 49 16.96 -13.09 24.16
CA GLY A 49 16.86 -12.08 23.10
C GLY A 49 16.61 -12.65 21.70
N SER A 50 16.87 -11.84 20.69
CA SER A 50 16.73 -12.19 19.27
C SER A 50 18.12 -12.38 18.63
N PHE A 51 18.25 -13.34 17.74
CA PHE A 51 19.51 -13.73 17.10
C PHE A 51 19.29 -13.90 15.58
N VAL A 52 20.31 -13.60 14.78
CA VAL A 52 20.22 -13.76 13.33
C VAL A 52 20.12 -15.23 12.95
N SER A 53 19.13 -15.57 12.13
CA SER A 53 18.91 -16.95 11.65
C SER A 53 19.99 -17.41 10.68
N LYS A 54 20.33 -18.72 10.71
CA LYS A 54 21.28 -19.34 9.79
C LYS A 54 20.89 -19.14 8.31
N ASN A 55 19.62 -19.08 8.04
CA ASN A 55 19.06 -18.96 6.69
C ASN A 55 18.83 -17.49 6.27
N ALA A 56 19.07 -16.51 7.16
CA ALA A 56 18.79 -15.10 6.90
C ALA A 56 19.47 -14.58 5.62
N MET A 57 20.76 -14.92 5.42
CA MET A 57 21.51 -14.51 4.22
C MET A 57 21.00 -15.21 2.94
N SER A 58 20.56 -16.46 3.04
CA SER A 58 19.96 -17.19 1.92
C SER A 58 18.59 -16.62 1.55
N ILE A 59 17.79 -16.24 2.54
CA ILE A 59 16.49 -15.61 2.36
C ILE A 59 16.67 -14.22 1.73
N LEU A 60 17.58 -13.41 2.28
CA LEU A 60 17.88 -12.06 1.79
C LEU A 60 18.68 -12.05 0.48
N GLY A 61 19.41 -13.12 0.18
CA GLY A 61 20.16 -13.30 -1.07
C GLY A 61 19.27 -13.63 -2.26
N LYS A 62 18.16 -14.33 -2.03
CA LYS A 62 17.12 -14.55 -3.05
C LYS A 62 16.49 -13.25 -3.54
N ASP A 63 16.45 -12.24 -2.68
CA ASP A 63 15.98 -10.88 -3.06
C ASP A 63 16.95 -10.12 -3.99
N LYS A 64 18.18 -10.59 -4.23
CA LYS A 64 19.09 -9.93 -5.17
C LYS A 64 18.86 -10.32 -6.64
N GLU A 65 18.25 -11.46 -6.89
CA GLU A 65 17.80 -11.83 -8.24
C GLU A 65 16.40 -11.32 -8.54
N ASP A 66 15.58 -11.02 -7.52
CA ASP A 66 14.20 -10.51 -7.66
C ASP A 66 14.08 -8.98 -7.72
N ASN A 67 15.18 -8.21 -7.64
CA ASN A 67 15.17 -6.75 -7.84
C ASN A 67 15.24 -6.33 -9.32
N ALA A 68 15.19 -7.27 -10.23
CA ALA A 68 14.87 -7.02 -11.62
C ALA A 68 13.43 -7.45 -11.86
N ALA A 69 12.54 -6.48 -11.97
CA ALA A 69 11.13 -6.62 -12.26
C ALA A 69 10.31 -7.29 -11.13
N VAL A 70 9.28 -6.61 -10.69
CA VAL A 70 8.11 -7.24 -10.07
C VAL A 70 7.78 -8.47 -10.91
N THR A 71 8.18 -9.64 -10.44
CA THR A 71 7.78 -10.90 -11.08
C THR A 71 6.32 -11.06 -10.71
N ILE A 72 5.46 -10.40 -11.48
CA ILE A 72 4.06 -10.76 -11.58
C ILE A 72 4.11 -12.27 -11.79
N HIS A 73 3.52 -13.05 -10.90
CA HIS A 73 3.29 -14.45 -11.14
C HIS A 73 2.53 -14.52 -12.47
N LYS A 74 3.27 -14.63 -13.57
CA LYS A 74 2.71 -14.96 -14.87
C LYS A 74 2.11 -16.35 -14.72
N LYS A 75 0.86 -16.38 -14.29
CA LYS A 75 -0.02 -17.44 -14.78
C LYS A 75 0.23 -17.44 -16.28
N ASN A 76 0.37 -18.61 -16.91
CA ASN A 76 0.49 -18.80 -18.36
C ASN A 76 -0.67 -18.12 -19.14
N ARG A 77 -0.79 -16.82 -19.01
CA ARG A 77 -1.74 -15.98 -19.72
C ARG A 77 -0.94 -14.93 -20.45
N ASP A 78 -1.13 -14.85 -21.76
CA ASP A 78 -0.59 -13.77 -22.59
C ASP A 78 -1.21 -12.39 -22.29
N ILE A 79 -2.13 -12.34 -21.33
CA ILE A 79 -2.98 -11.20 -20.99
C ILE A 79 -2.96 -10.99 -19.48
N SER A 80 -2.68 -9.76 -19.05
CA SER A 80 -2.79 -9.34 -17.65
C SER A 80 -4.15 -8.68 -17.37
N LEU A 81 -4.71 -8.94 -16.18
CA LEU A 81 -5.98 -8.36 -15.71
C LEU A 81 -5.72 -7.41 -14.56
N VAL A 82 -6.10 -6.15 -14.73
CA VAL A 82 -6.05 -5.12 -13.68
C VAL A 82 -7.46 -4.75 -13.27
N ALA A 83 -7.75 -4.78 -11.99
CA ALA A 83 -9.04 -4.36 -11.46
C ALA A 83 -9.01 -2.87 -11.08
N LEU A 84 -10.00 -2.11 -11.54
CA LEU A 84 -10.29 -0.76 -11.05
C LEU A 84 -11.48 -0.82 -10.10
N VAL A 85 -11.21 -0.66 -8.80
CA VAL A 85 -12.23 -0.69 -7.74
C VAL A 85 -12.60 0.74 -7.36
N MET A 86 -13.86 1.09 -7.50
CA MET A 86 -14.38 2.44 -7.30
C MET A 86 -15.47 2.47 -6.23
N PRO A 87 -15.56 3.55 -5.41
CA PRO A 87 -16.61 3.68 -4.41
C PRO A 87 -17.98 4.07 -5.00
N PHE A 88 -18.01 4.46 -6.27
CA PHE A 88 -19.20 4.95 -6.97
C PHE A 88 -19.12 4.65 -8.47
N ASP A 89 -20.19 4.94 -9.21
CA ASP A 89 -20.22 4.76 -10.65
C ASP A 89 -19.17 5.67 -11.33
N ILE A 90 -18.42 5.11 -12.26
CA ILE A 90 -17.37 5.79 -13.04
C ILE A 90 -17.88 7.02 -13.82
N LYS A 91 -19.19 7.07 -14.10
CA LYS A 91 -19.83 8.20 -14.77
C LYS A 91 -19.88 9.46 -13.91
N LEU A 92 -19.63 9.34 -12.60
CA LEU A 92 -19.66 10.48 -11.68
C LEU A 92 -18.33 11.23 -11.67
N GLY A 93 -18.41 12.54 -11.92
CA GLY A 93 -17.27 13.46 -11.85
C GLY A 93 -16.20 13.23 -12.93
N ASN A 94 -14.95 13.47 -12.56
CA ASN A 94 -13.79 13.35 -13.45
C ASN A 94 -13.23 11.90 -13.57
N MET A 95 -13.91 10.91 -13.01
CA MET A 95 -13.41 9.53 -12.98
C MET A 95 -13.32 8.90 -14.36
N PHE A 96 -14.15 9.34 -15.30
CA PHE A 96 -14.03 8.90 -16.69
C PHE A 96 -12.68 9.28 -17.31
N LYS A 97 -12.18 10.50 -17.03
CA LYS A 97 -10.86 10.94 -17.48
C LYS A 97 -9.73 10.14 -16.82
N CYS A 98 -9.90 9.79 -15.55
CA CYS A 98 -8.96 8.92 -14.86
C CYS A 98 -8.90 7.53 -15.50
N PHE A 99 -10.08 6.96 -15.79
CA PHE A 99 -10.19 5.69 -16.51
C PHE A 99 -9.55 5.75 -17.89
N ASP A 100 -9.80 6.80 -18.67
CA ASP A 100 -9.18 6.97 -19.99
C ASP A 100 -7.65 7.01 -19.90
N GLY A 101 -7.12 7.73 -18.89
CA GLY A 101 -5.68 7.76 -18.63
C GLY A 101 -5.11 6.39 -18.30
N ILE A 102 -5.75 5.64 -17.39
CA ILE A 102 -5.38 4.28 -17.02
C ILE A 102 -5.40 3.37 -18.26
N ASN A 103 -6.51 3.38 -18.97
CA ASN A 103 -6.74 2.51 -20.13
C ASN A 103 -5.75 2.80 -21.27
N SER A 104 -5.38 4.07 -21.48
CA SER A 104 -4.40 4.48 -22.51
C SER A 104 -3.01 3.89 -22.29
N VAL A 105 -2.64 3.62 -21.02
CA VAL A 105 -1.36 2.99 -20.67
C VAL A 105 -1.49 1.47 -20.72
N LEU A 106 -2.48 0.91 -20.06
CA LEU A 106 -2.64 -0.53 -19.90
C LEU A 106 -2.88 -1.27 -21.23
N ASN A 107 -3.60 -0.65 -22.16
CA ASN A 107 -3.82 -1.24 -23.51
C ASN A 107 -2.52 -1.45 -24.29
N LYS A 108 -1.49 -0.65 -24.05
CA LYS A 108 -0.18 -0.79 -24.72
C LYS A 108 0.60 -2.00 -24.19
N GLU A 109 0.29 -2.42 -22.97
CA GLU A 109 0.97 -3.48 -22.23
C GLU A 109 0.20 -4.80 -22.22
N ASN A 110 -0.78 -4.97 -23.11
CA ASN A 110 -1.63 -6.17 -23.17
C ASN A 110 -2.39 -6.43 -21.85
N CYS A 111 -2.74 -5.35 -21.13
CA CYS A 111 -3.47 -5.39 -19.89
C CYS A 111 -4.93 -4.98 -20.11
N PHE A 112 -5.87 -5.77 -19.60
CA PHE A 112 -7.29 -5.45 -19.61
C PHE A 112 -7.74 -4.92 -18.26
N VAL A 113 -8.66 -3.96 -18.27
CA VAL A 113 -9.21 -3.34 -17.07
C VAL A 113 -10.61 -3.89 -16.81
N SER A 114 -10.83 -4.45 -15.63
CA SER A 114 -12.15 -4.77 -15.11
C SER A 114 -12.57 -3.72 -14.07
N ILE A 115 -13.79 -3.23 -14.14
CA ILE A 115 -14.30 -2.16 -13.29
C ILE A 115 -15.29 -2.72 -12.29
N TYR A 116 -15.09 -2.38 -11.01
CA TYR A 116 -15.92 -2.80 -9.88
C TYR A 116 -16.44 -1.58 -9.13
N ASN A 117 -17.72 -1.58 -8.78
CA ASN A 117 -18.34 -0.52 -8.00
C ASN A 117 -18.67 -1.04 -6.59
N ALA A 118 -18.04 -0.45 -5.59
CA ALA A 118 -18.30 -0.79 -4.18
C ALA A 118 -19.58 -0.12 -3.62
N ASN A 119 -20.25 0.73 -4.40
CA ASN A 119 -21.49 1.41 -4.01
C ASN A 119 -21.38 2.18 -2.68
N ARG A 120 -20.22 2.77 -2.40
CA ARG A 120 -19.89 3.48 -1.14
C ARG A 120 -20.02 2.60 0.11
N SER A 121 -20.00 1.29 -0.03
CA SER A 121 -20.03 0.34 1.07
C SER A 121 -18.65 -0.25 1.29
N VAL A 122 -18.18 -0.15 2.54
CA VAL A 122 -16.91 -0.73 3.01
C VAL A 122 -16.96 -2.25 2.90
N GLU A 123 -18.10 -2.86 3.20
CA GLU A 123 -18.32 -4.29 3.14
C GLU A 123 -18.28 -4.80 1.69
N ASN A 124 -18.85 -4.03 0.75
CA ASN A 124 -18.79 -4.39 -0.67
C ASN A 124 -17.36 -4.24 -1.21
N GLU A 125 -16.63 -3.18 -0.82
CA GLU A 125 -15.23 -3.01 -1.18
C GLU A 125 -14.41 -4.22 -0.71
N GLU A 126 -14.58 -4.62 0.56
CA GLU A 126 -13.90 -5.78 1.12
C GLU A 126 -14.22 -7.07 0.36
N LYS A 127 -15.49 -7.33 0.06
CA LYS A 127 -15.91 -8.50 -0.72
C LYS A 127 -15.27 -8.52 -2.10
N ILE A 128 -15.25 -7.38 -2.80
CA ILE A 128 -14.62 -7.26 -4.12
C ILE A 128 -13.14 -7.57 -4.01
N LEU A 129 -12.43 -6.93 -3.09
CA LEU A 129 -10.98 -7.11 -2.92
C LEU A 129 -10.62 -8.56 -2.55
N ARG A 130 -11.37 -9.21 -1.66
CA ARG A 130 -11.17 -10.64 -1.33
C ARG A 130 -11.39 -11.53 -2.55
N SER A 131 -12.45 -11.31 -3.31
CA SER A 131 -12.72 -12.06 -4.53
C SER A 131 -11.61 -11.91 -5.57
N LEU A 132 -11.06 -10.70 -5.73
CA LEU A 132 -9.93 -10.44 -6.63
C LEU A 132 -8.67 -11.21 -6.21
N LEU A 133 -8.39 -11.26 -4.91
CA LEU A 133 -7.28 -12.06 -4.34
C LEU A 133 -7.42 -13.55 -4.63
N GLU A 134 -8.66 -14.09 -4.52
CA GLU A 134 -8.96 -15.51 -4.78
C GLU A 134 -8.88 -15.84 -6.27
N GLN A 135 -9.33 -14.93 -7.13
CA GLN A 135 -9.28 -15.10 -8.59
C GLN A 135 -7.87 -14.94 -9.18
N GLY A 136 -6.92 -14.46 -8.38
CA GLY A 136 -5.54 -14.23 -8.80
C GLY A 136 -5.43 -13.12 -9.84
N ILE A 137 -5.97 -11.95 -9.50
CA ILE A 137 -5.81 -10.71 -10.26
C ILE A 137 -4.33 -10.34 -10.36
N ASP A 138 -3.92 -9.71 -11.46
CA ASP A 138 -2.52 -9.34 -11.68
C ASP A 138 -2.19 -7.96 -11.08
N GLY A 139 -3.20 -7.11 -10.83
CA GLY A 139 -3.01 -5.82 -10.18
C GLY A 139 -4.34 -5.15 -9.84
N VAL A 140 -4.32 -4.20 -8.91
CA VAL A 140 -5.50 -3.44 -8.48
C VAL A 140 -5.19 -1.95 -8.44
N ILE A 141 -6.07 -1.16 -9.00
CA ILE A 141 -6.15 0.28 -8.79
C ILE A 141 -7.42 0.51 -7.97
N CYS A 142 -7.30 1.07 -6.78
CA CYS A 142 -8.43 1.22 -5.87
C CYS A 142 -8.62 2.67 -5.45
N TYR A 143 -9.83 3.18 -5.61
CA TYR A 143 -10.29 4.38 -4.93
C TYR A 143 -11.00 3.95 -3.64
N PRO A 144 -10.36 4.03 -2.47
CA PRO A 144 -10.92 3.49 -1.24
C PRO A 144 -12.23 4.16 -0.83
N VAL A 145 -13.17 3.39 -0.32
CA VAL A 145 -14.36 3.93 0.31
C VAL A 145 -13.97 4.72 1.56
N ARG A 146 -14.46 5.96 1.66
CA ARG A 146 -14.16 6.83 2.82
C ARG A 146 -14.64 6.21 4.13
N GLY A 147 -13.80 6.29 5.16
CA GLY A 147 -14.08 5.71 6.47
C GLY A 147 -13.92 4.20 6.53
N GLY A 148 -13.50 3.59 5.42
CA GLY A 148 -13.21 2.16 5.36
C GLY A 148 -12.02 1.78 6.24
N ARG A 149 -12.12 0.61 6.88
CA ARG A 149 -11.08 0.04 7.72
C ARG A 149 -10.69 -1.35 7.22
N ASN A 150 -10.69 -1.54 5.91
CA ASN A 150 -10.36 -2.81 5.24
C ASN A 150 -8.86 -3.12 5.28
N PHE A 151 -8.16 -2.72 6.38
CA PHE A 151 -6.71 -2.87 6.53
C PHE A 151 -6.24 -4.29 6.29
N GLU A 152 -7.01 -5.27 6.76
CA GLU A 152 -6.65 -6.68 6.62
C GLU A 152 -6.57 -7.12 5.17
N VAL A 153 -7.59 -6.81 4.37
CA VAL A 153 -7.60 -7.21 2.95
C VAL A 153 -6.54 -6.46 2.15
N TYR A 154 -6.32 -5.18 2.43
CA TYR A 154 -5.23 -4.42 1.81
C TYR A 154 -3.87 -5.01 2.14
N ASN A 155 -3.65 -5.39 3.40
CA ASN A 155 -2.41 -6.04 3.82
C ASN A 155 -2.18 -7.38 3.10
N GLN A 156 -3.23 -8.13 2.77
CA GLN A 156 -3.10 -9.37 2.01
C GLN A 156 -2.54 -9.16 0.61
N PHE A 157 -2.83 -8.01 -0.05
CA PHE A 157 -2.20 -7.66 -1.33
C PHE A 157 -0.70 -7.45 -1.16
N LEU A 158 -0.27 -6.77 -0.10
CA LEU A 158 1.16 -6.57 0.22
C LEU A 158 1.86 -7.91 0.47
N VAL A 159 1.28 -8.75 1.32
CA VAL A 159 1.83 -10.07 1.66
C VAL A 159 1.94 -10.98 0.43
N LYS A 160 0.91 -10.99 -0.41
CA LYS A 160 0.91 -11.78 -1.66
C LYS A 160 1.70 -11.12 -2.79
N LYS A 161 2.29 -9.94 -2.56
CA LYS A 161 3.03 -9.16 -3.56
C LYS A 161 2.21 -8.86 -4.82
N ILE A 162 0.91 -8.70 -4.69
CA ILE A 162 0.03 -8.29 -5.78
C ILE A 162 0.03 -6.77 -5.82
N PRO A 163 0.42 -6.14 -6.95
CA PRO A 163 0.45 -4.70 -7.09
C PRO A 163 -0.91 -4.07 -6.79
N LEU A 164 -0.93 -3.12 -5.85
CA LEU A 164 -2.11 -2.32 -5.54
C LEU A 164 -1.71 -0.85 -5.39
N VAL A 165 -2.40 0.02 -6.13
CA VAL A 165 -2.21 1.47 -6.10
C VAL A 165 -3.53 2.12 -5.67
N LEU A 166 -3.45 2.99 -4.67
CA LEU A 166 -4.58 3.79 -4.22
C LEU A 166 -4.66 5.09 -5.03
N ILE A 167 -5.86 5.54 -5.36
CA ILE A 167 -6.08 6.81 -6.07
C ILE A 167 -7.03 7.72 -5.29
N ASP A 168 -6.77 9.04 -5.36
CA ASP A 168 -7.54 10.13 -4.74
C ASP A 168 -7.62 10.08 -3.20
N ASN A 169 -7.48 8.93 -2.62
CA ASN A 169 -7.45 8.69 -1.18
C ASN A 169 -6.32 7.71 -0.83
N TYR A 170 -5.78 7.82 0.37
CA TYR A 170 -4.77 6.90 0.86
C TYR A 170 -5.11 6.44 2.28
N ILE A 171 -4.49 5.36 2.71
CA ILE A 171 -4.67 4.80 4.03
C ILE A 171 -3.44 5.15 4.86
N GLU A 172 -3.65 5.94 5.91
CA GLU A 172 -2.57 6.34 6.81
C GLU A 172 -1.90 5.12 7.44
N ASN A 173 -0.58 5.18 7.57
CA ASN A 173 0.26 4.13 8.17
C ASN A 173 0.27 2.78 7.44
N MET A 174 -0.15 2.72 6.18
CA MET A 174 0.05 1.56 5.32
C MET A 174 1.11 1.85 4.26
N PRO A 175 2.10 0.96 4.04
CA PRO A 175 3.16 1.14 3.04
C PRO A 175 2.66 0.80 1.63
N MET A 176 1.58 1.46 1.19
CA MET A 176 0.97 1.25 -0.12
C MET A 176 1.31 2.41 -1.06
N SER A 177 1.47 2.10 -2.33
CA SER A 177 1.58 3.12 -3.37
C SER A 177 0.26 3.88 -3.52
N TYR A 178 0.32 5.20 -3.63
CA TYR A 178 -0.87 6.01 -3.86
C TYR A 178 -0.59 7.22 -4.76
N ILE A 179 -1.63 7.70 -5.41
CA ILE A 179 -1.64 8.90 -6.24
C ILE A 179 -2.78 9.79 -5.75
N VAL A 180 -2.46 10.98 -5.30
CA VAL A 180 -3.42 11.98 -4.81
C VAL A 180 -3.13 13.35 -5.42
N SER A 181 -4.15 14.20 -5.49
CA SER A 181 -3.99 15.60 -5.87
C SER A 181 -3.30 16.38 -4.75
N ASP A 182 -2.49 17.38 -5.09
CA ASP A 182 -1.97 18.36 -4.11
C ASP A 182 -3.08 19.29 -3.65
N ASN A 183 -3.95 18.78 -2.80
CA ASN A 183 -5.07 19.54 -2.25
C ASN A 183 -4.61 20.66 -1.32
N SER A 184 -3.45 20.49 -0.66
CA SER A 184 -2.88 21.53 0.22
C SER A 184 -2.37 22.72 -0.60
N GLY A 185 -1.58 22.46 -1.63
CA GLY A 185 -1.11 23.49 -2.55
C GLY A 185 -2.25 24.19 -3.28
N GLY A 186 -3.25 23.43 -3.73
CA GLY A 186 -4.46 23.99 -4.34
C GLY A 186 -5.24 24.91 -3.40
N GLY A 187 -5.44 24.49 -2.14
CA GLY A 187 -6.10 25.31 -1.12
C GLY A 187 -5.32 26.59 -0.79
N LYS A 188 -4.00 26.49 -0.69
CA LYS A 188 -3.11 27.64 -0.51
C LYS A 188 -3.23 28.62 -1.67
N ALA A 189 -3.12 28.16 -2.90
CA ALA A 189 -3.21 29.00 -4.10
C ALA A 189 -4.57 29.74 -4.19
N LEU A 190 -5.67 29.05 -3.87
CA LEU A 190 -7.00 29.70 -3.82
C LEU A 190 -7.08 30.78 -2.77
N CYS A 191 -6.49 30.59 -1.60
CA CYS A 191 -6.46 31.57 -0.53
C CYS A 191 -5.61 32.78 -0.91
N GLU A 192 -4.42 32.56 -1.46
CA GLU A 192 -3.52 33.62 -1.96
C GLU A 192 -4.20 34.46 -3.04
N TYR A 193 -4.84 33.82 -4.02
CA TYR A 193 -5.61 34.49 -5.05
C TYR A 193 -6.71 35.39 -4.47
N ALA A 194 -7.47 34.91 -3.50
CA ALA A 194 -8.51 35.71 -2.86
C ALA A 194 -7.93 36.92 -2.11
N LEU A 195 -6.80 36.78 -1.41
CA LEU A 195 -6.13 37.85 -0.69
C LEU A 195 -5.57 38.92 -1.66
N GLU A 196 -4.96 38.51 -2.76
CA GLU A 196 -4.45 39.43 -3.81
C GLU A 196 -5.56 40.28 -4.44
N HIS A 197 -6.79 39.73 -4.51
CA HIS A 197 -7.96 40.44 -4.99
C HIS A 197 -8.67 41.27 -3.90
N GLY A 198 -8.03 41.47 -2.75
CA GLY A 198 -8.48 42.36 -1.69
C GLY A 198 -9.53 41.75 -0.74
N HIS A 199 -9.83 40.47 -0.85
CA HIS A 199 -10.75 39.82 0.07
C HIS A 199 -10.09 39.61 1.43
N LYS A 200 -10.68 40.19 2.50
CA LYS A 200 -10.17 40.10 3.88
C LYS A 200 -10.96 39.13 4.75
N LYS A 201 -12.12 38.66 4.28
CA LYS A 201 -12.97 37.71 5.00
C LYS A 201 -13.25 36.56 4.05
N ILE A 202 -12.73 35.40 4.40
CA ILE A 202 -12.82 34.16 3.59
C ILE A 202 -13.55 33.10 4.42
N GLY A 203 -14.62 32.56 3.87
CA GLY A 203 -15.32 31.41 4.45
C GLY A 203 -14.93 30.13 3.77
N PHE A 204 -14.60 29.07 4.52
CA PHE A 204 -14.31 27.76 4.02
C PHE A 204 -15.46 26.80 4.38
N PHE A 205 -16.12 26.27 3.37
CA PHE A 205 -17.18 25.28 3.54
C PHE A 205 -16.71 23.92 3.09
N CYS A 206 -16.71 22.96 3.98
CA CYS A 206 -16.39 21.57 3.65
C CYS A 206 -17.52 20.64 4.09
N ARG A 207 -17.67 19.52 3.39
CA ARG A 207 -18.50 18.42 3.86
C ARG A 207 -17.76 17.81 5.06
N GLY A 208 -18.41 17.68 6.22
CA GLY A 208 -17.84 17.02 7.37
C GLY A 208 -17.29 15.61 7.00
N ARG A 209 -16.23 15.24 7.70
CA ARG A 209 -15.64 13.91 7.61
C ARG A 209 -16.60 12.85 8.13
#